data_57b5b51c4c769f63dfff9f8ba7196fbd
#
_entry.id   57b5b51c4c769f63dfff9f8ba7196fbd
#
_cell.length_a   1.000
_cell.length_b   1.000
_cell.length_c   1.000
_cell.angle_alpha   90.00
_cell.angle_beta   90.00
_cell.angle_gamma   90.00
#
_symmetry.space_group_name_H-M   'P 1'
#
loop_
_entity.id
_entity.type
_entity.pdbx_description
1 polymer ?
#
loop_
_entity_poly.entity_id
_entity_poly.type
_entity_poly.pdbx_seq_one_letter_code
_entity_poly.pdbx_strand_id
1 'polypeptide(L)'
;MPNIKQLIKDLTIEEKIELLSGFDAWQTNKIDRLGIPSIKMSDGPNGVRGDGNSGKSSACFPCAISIGSSWNLNLINTLGEELASEAKLKDVDVLLGPTINIHRHPLSGRHFECFSEDPFLTGKIAIEYVKGVQSKNIAACLKHFVGNDTEFERYSVSSNICLLYTSPSPRDLSTSRMPSSA
;
A
#
# COMPACT_ATOMS: atom_id res chain seq x y z
N MET A 1 -21.42 -5.25 15.42
CA MET A 1 -20.59 -4.15 14.88
C MET A 1 -21.09 -2.84 15.45
N PRO A 2 -20.24 -1.90 15.84
CA PRO A 2 -20.69 -0.59 16.30
C PRO A 2 -21.43 0.13 15.18
N ASN A 3 -22.43 0.93 15.56
CA ASN A 3 -23.18 1.75 14.61
C ASN A 3 -22.33 2.96 14.21
N ILE A 4 -21.67 2.89 13.06
CA ILE A 4 -20.78 3.94 12.55
C ILE A 4 -21.46 5.32 12.48
N LYS A 5 -22.74 5.36 12.06
CA LYS A 5 -23.50 6.61 11.99
C LYS A 5 -23.70 7.24 13.38
N GLN A 6 -23.88 6.38 14.40
CA GLN A 6 -24.00 6.86 15.77
C GLN A 6 -22.63 7.36 16.30
N LEU A 7 -21.56 6.60 16.06
CA LEU A 7 -20.20 7.03 16.43
C LEU A 7 -19.85 8.41 15.84
N ILE A 8 -20.18 8.64 14.56
CA ILE A 8 -19.91 9.94 13.89
C ILE A 8 -20.69 11.08 14.57
N LYS A 9 -21.91 10.81 15.07
CA LYS A 9 -22.69 11.83 15.80
C LYS A 9 -22.13 12.09 17.21
N ASP A 10 -21.61 11.06 17.86
CA ASP A 10 -21.12 11.13 19.23
C ASP A 10 -19.71 11.75 19.32
N LEU A 11 -18.95 11.75 18.19
CA LEU A 11 -17.66 12.43 18.10
C LEU A 11 -17.81 13.95 18.17
N THR A 12 -17.01 14.59 19.03
CA THR A 12 -16.86 16.05 19.03
C THR A 12 -16.12 16.54 17.79
N ILE A 13 -16.11 17.84 17.56
CA ILE A 13 -15.35 18.45 16.43
C ILE A 13 -13.85 18.20 16.62
N GLU A 14 -13.35 18.37 17.83
CA GLU A 14 -11.94 18.17 18.20
C GLU A 14 -11.52 16.73 17.96
N GLU A 15 -12.31 15.76 18.42
CA GLU A 15 -12.05 14.32 18.19
C GLU A 15 -12.06 13.97 16.68
N LYS A 16 -12.92 14.58 15.89
CA LYS A 16 -12.91 14.40 14.43
C LYS A 16 -11.63 14.94 13.79
N ILE A 17 -11.15 16.09 14.27
CA ILE A 17 -9.88 16.67 13.82
C ILE A 17 -8.71 15.78 14.24
N GLU A 18 -8.71 15.26 15.47
CA GLU A 18 -7.68 14.32 15.93
C GLU A 18 -7.61 13.05 15.10
N LEU A 19 -8.76 12.49 14.70
CA LEU A 19 -8.81 11.31 13.82
C LEU A 19 -8.26 11.58 12.40
N LEU A 20 -8.30 12.83 11.94
CA LEU A 20 -7.72 13.23 10.65
C LEU A 20 -6.23 13.56 10.75
N SER A 21 -5.73 13.75 11.96
CA SER A 21 -4.31 13.94 12.24
C SER A 21 -3.68 12.60 12.65
N GLY A 22 -2.40 12.37 12.37
CA GLY A 22 -1.67 11.25 12.96
C GLY A 22 -1.38 11.51 14.44
N PHE A 23 -1.36 10.46 15.25
CA PHE A 23 -0.75 10.52 16.58
C PHE A 23 0.77 10.70 16.46
N ASP A 24 1.35 9.94 15.55
CA ASP A 24 2.74 10.04 15.10
C ASP A 24 2.83 9.69 13.59
N ALA A 25 4.03 9.42 13.10
CA ALA A 25 4.26 9.07 11.69
C ALA A 25 3.62 7.73 11.26
N TRP A 26 3.24 6.87 12.23
CA TRP A 26 2.84 5.49 11.97
C TRP A 26 1.50 5.10 12.59
N GLN A 27 0.90 5.96 13.40
CA GLN A 27 -0.32 5.64 14.13
C GLN A 27 -1.37 6.74 14.01
N THR A 28 -2.63 6.33 13.95
CA THR A 28 -3.76 7.24 14.12
C THR A 28 -4.02 7.51 15.60
N ASN A 29 -4.70 8.60 15.90
CA ASN A 29 -5.21 8.84 17.23
C ASN A 29 -6.29 7.80 17.60
N LYS A 30 -6.40 7.48 18.88
CA LYS A 30 -7.49 6.67 19.46
C LYS A 30 -8.48 7.59 20.17
N ILE A 31 -9.74 7.18 20.24
CA ILE A 31 -10.77 7.86 21.02
C ILE A 31 -11.33 6.87 22.04
N ASP A 32 -10.69 6.78 23.20
CA ASP A 32 -11.00 5.78 24.23
C ASP A 32 -12.47 5.86 24.68
N ARG A 33 -13.01 7.05 24.80
CA ARG A 33 -14.42 7.30 25.22
C ARG A 33 -15.43 6.59 24.32
N LEU A 34 -15.13 6.43 23.03
CA LEU A 34 -16.01 5.80 22.04
C LEU A 34 -15.51 4.40 21.61
N GLY A 35 -14.44 3.92 22.22
CA GLY A 35 -13.85 2.62 21.86
C GLY A 35 -13.25 2.59 20.45
N ILE A 36 -12.81 3.74 19.92
CA ILE A 36 -12.15 3.82 18.63
C ILE A 36 -10.65 3.57 18.86
N PRO A 37 -10.11 2.46 18.34
CA PRO A 37 -8.69 2.13 18.52
C PRO A 37 -7.78 2.99 17.65
N SER A 38 -6.51 3.07 18.02
CA SER A 38 -5.45 3.51 17.11
C SER A 38 -5.23 2.44 16.04
N ILE A 39 -4.92 2.86 14.82
CA ILE A 39 -4.52 2.01 13.71
C ILE A 39 -3.03 2.24 13.48
N LYS A 40 -2.23 1.17 13.58
CA LYS A 40 -0.79 1.22 13.36
C LYS A 40 -0.45 0.78 11.93
N MET A 41 0.31 1.61 11.24
CA MET A 41 0.82 1.36 9.91
C MET A 41 2.31 1.03 9.95
N SER A 42 2.78 0.26 8.98
CA SER A 42 4.21 0.02 8.80
C SER A 42 4.58 0.03 7.34
N ASP A 43 5.70 0.66 7.03
CA ASP A 43 6.35 0.48 5.73
C ASP A 43 7.02 -0.90 5.64
N GLY A 44 7.38 -1.30 4.43
CA GLY A 44 8.15 -2.52 4.17
C GLY A 44 7.42 -3.57 3.34
N PRO A 45 7.22 -3.31 2.03
CA PRO A 45 6.58 -4.29 1.13
C PRO A 45 7.40 -5.58 0.92
N ASN A 46 8.66 -5.57 1.32
CA ASN A 46 9.59 -6.72 1.23
C ASN A 46 10.08 -7.19 2.61
N GLY A 47 9.47 -6.71 3.69
CA GLY A 47 9.78 -7.03 5.07
C GLY A 47 9.27 -5.94 6.00
N VAL A 48 8.46 -6.30 6.97
CA VAL A 48 7.74 -5.34 7.81
C VAL A 48 8.70 -4.58 8.73
N ARG A 49 8.86 -3.29 8.52
CA ARG A 49 9.83 -2.47 9.27
C ARG A 49 9.40 -2.22 10.73
N GLY A 50 8.12 -2.22 11.00
CA GLY A 50 7.60 -1.79 12.30
C GLY A 50 7.82 -0.29 12.53
N ASP A 51 7.95 0.08 13.78
CA ASP A 51 8.25 1.45 14.21
C ASP A 51 9.75 1.81 14.21
N GLY A 52 10.60 0.86 13.81
CA GLY A 52 12.05 1.03 13.80
C GLY A 52 12.69 0.98 15.20
N ASN A 53 11.92 1.09 16.26
CA ASN A 53 12.41 1.15 17.65
C ASN A 53 12.11 -0.13 18.45
N SER A 54 11.32 -1.06 17.89
CA SER A 54 10.88 -2.26 18.60
C SER A 54 11.98 -3.26 18.93
N GLY A 55 13.16 -3.12 18.34
CA GLY A 55 14.26 -4.09 18.45
C GLY A 55 13.95 -5.45 17.81
N LYS A 56 12.77 -5.63 17.25
CA LYS A 56 12.36 -6.86 16.57
C LYS A 56 12.95 -6.87 15.16
N SER A 57 13.69 -7.91 14.82
CA SER A 57 14.22 -8.12 13.47
C SER A 57 13.09 -8.28 12.46
N SER A 58 13.39 -7.99 11.20
CA SER A 58 12.48 -8.20 10.07
C SER A 58 13.08 -9.21 9.10
N ALA A 59 12.25 -10.03 8.50
CA ALA A 59 12.65 -10.77 7.31
C ALA A 59 12.98 -9.78 6.17
N CYS A 60 13.91 -10.16 5.32
CA CYS A 60 14.19 -9.43 4.09
C CYS A 60 13.88 -10.37 2.92
N PHE A 61 12.67 -10.28 2.42
CA PHE A 61 12.25 -11.01 1.23
C PHE A 61 12.88 -10.40 -0.03
N PRO A 62 12.99 -11.16 -1.12
CA PRO A 62 13.47 -10.62 -2.39
C PRO A 62 12.68 -9.37 -2.79
N CYS A 63 13.34 -8.45 -3.49
CA CYS A 63 12.68 -7.23 -3.96
C CYS A 63 11.59 -7.53 -5.00
N ALA A 64 10.66 -6.60 -5.19
CA ALA A 64 9.47 -6.83 -6.00
C ALA A 64 9.77 -7.22 -7.45
N ILE A 65 10.80 -6.66 -8.07
CA ILE A 65 11.20 -7.03 -9.43
C ILE A 65 11.66 -8.51 -9.50
N SER A 66 12.34 -9.00 -8.47
CA SER A 66 12.74 -10.41 -8.38
C SER A 66 11.52 -11.32 -8.18
N ILE A 67 10.62 -10.93 -7.28
CA ILE A 67 9.36 -11.65 -7.03
C ILE A 67 8.52 -11.68 -8.32
N GLY A 68 8.40 -10.56 -9.01
CA GLY A 68 7.68 -10.42 -10.26
C GLY A 68 8.22 -11.34 -11.36
N SER A 69 9.53 -11.52 -11.42
CA SER A 69 10.20 -12.41 -12.38
C SER A 69 9.93 -13.89 -12.16
N SER A 70 9.41 -14.28 -11.00
CA SER A 70 9.05 -15.68 -10.73
C SER A 70 7.82 -16.16 -11.49
N TRP A 71 6.90 -15.26 -11.84
CA TRP A 71 5.60 -15.53 -12.43
C TRP A 71 4.75 -16.54 -11.64
N ASN A 72 5.08 -16.74 -10.37
CA ASN A 72 4.47 -17.75 -9.51
C ASN A 72 3.49 -17.10 -8.52
N LEU A 73 2.22 -17.06 -8.89
CA LEU A 73 1.17 -16.44 -8.10
C LEU A 73 0.98 -17.08 -6.72
N ASN A 74 1.17 -18.41 -6.61
CA ASN A 74 1.07 -19.11 -5.33
C ASN A 74 2.19 -18.70 -4.37
N LEU A 75 3.42 -18.57 -4.88
CA LEU A 75 4.56 -18.10 -4.10
C LEU A 75 4.31 -16.67 -3.58
N ILE A 76 3.71 -15.82 -4.41
CA ILE A 76 3.40 -14.43 -4.05
C ILE A 76 2.31 -14.37 -2.97
N ASN A 77 1.31 -15.24 -3.06
CA ASN A 77 0.29 -15.34 -2.03
C ASN A 77 0.91 -15.77 -0.68
N THR A 78 1.74 -16.82 -0.69
CA THR A 78 2.49 -17.27 0.51
C THR A 78 3.37 -16.15 1.08
N LEU A 79 4.07 -15.39 0.23
CA LEU A 79 4.84 -14.22 0.67
C LEU A 79 3.97 -13.21 1.41
N GLY A 80 2.77 -12.92 0.88
CA GLY A 80 1.81 -12.03 1.52
C GLY A 80 1.38 -12.54 2.90
N GLU A 81 1.16 -13.85 3.05
CA GLU A 81 0.84 -14.48 4.33
C GLU A 81 1.96 -14.33 5.35
N GLU A 82 3.21 -14.55 4.94
CA GLU A 82 4.37 -14.42 5.82
C GLU A 82 4.61 -12.98 6.25
N LEU A 83 4.48 -12.03 5.33
CA LEU A 83 4.53 -10.60 5.67
C LEU A 83 3.45 -10.20 6.68
N ALA A 84 2.23 -10.72 6.51
CA ALA A 84 1.15 -10.45 7.45
C ALA A 84 1.39 -11.09 8.82
N SER A 85 1.99 -12.27 8.86
CA SER A 85 2.39 -12.93 10.11
C SER A 85 3.44 -12.08 10.84
N GLU A 86 4.41 -11.54 10.12
CA GLU A 86 5.41 -10.63 10.66
C GLU A 86 4.79 -9.30 11.14
N ALA A 87 3.83 -8.75 10.38
CA ALA A 87 3.09 -7.54 10.76
C ALA A 87 2.37 -7.72 12.11
N LYS A 88 1.71 -8.87 12.30
CA LYS A 88 1.08 -9.20 13.58
C LYS A 88 2.07 -9.25 14.75
N LEU A 89 3.25 -9.83 14.56
CA LEU A 89 4.29 -9.89 15.59
C LEU A 89 4.78 -8.50 16.02
N LYS A 90 4.53 -7.48 15.21
CA LYS A 90 4.91 -6.08 15.43
C LYS A 90 3.72 -5.18 15.77
N ASP A 91 2.55 -5.77 16.01
CA ASP A 91 1.30 -5.07 16.30
C ASP A 91 0.94 -4.03 15.22
N VAL A 92 1.13 -4.41 13.94
CA VAL A 92 0.81 -3.60 12.76
C VAL A 92 -0.53 -4.02 12.20
N ASP A 93 -1.40 -3.05 11.94
CA ASP A 93 -2.74 -3.25 11.38
C ASP A 93 -2.75 -3.08 9.86
N VAL A 94 -1.90 -2.20 9.33
CA VAL A 94 -1.84 -1.88 7.90
C VAL A 94 -0.40 -1.96 7.40
N LEU A 95 -0.16 -2.84 6.44
CA LEU A 95 1.10 -2.91 5.71
C LEU A 95 1.05 -1.98 4.50
N LEU A 96 2.01 -1.04 4.41
CA LEU A 96 2.17 -0.14 3.26
C LEU A 96 2.85 -0.87 2.10
N GLY A 97 2.07 -1.66 1.41
CA GLY A 97 2.45 -2.50 0.28
C GLY A 97 1.23 -3.23 -0.30
N PRO A 98 1.35 -3.76 -1.51
CA PRO A 98 2.52 -3.77 -2.39
C PRO A 98 2.74 -2.46 -3.16
N THR A 99 3.94 -2.30 -3.74
CA THR A 99 4.25 -1.20 -4.66
C THR A 99 3.90 -1.61 -6.08
N ILE A 100 2.96 -0.89 -6.71
CA ILE A 100 2.37 -1.26 -7.99
C ILE A 100 2.67 -0.28 -9.13
N ASN A 101 3.63 0.63 -8.93
CA ASN A 101 4.05 1.54 -10.00
C ASN A 101 4.62 0.74 -11.18
N ILE A 102 4.33 1.22 -12.39
CA ILE A 102 4.79 0.59 -13.62
C ILE A 102 6.20 1.08 -13.97
N HIS A 103 7.07 0.18 -14.45
CA HIS A 103 8.41 0.52 -14.90
C HIS A 103 8.36 1.30 -16.21
N ARG A 104 8.14 2.62 -16.15
CA ARG A 104 8.00 3.49 -17.33
C ARG A 104 9.33 4.01 -17.86
N HIS A 105 10.31 4.15 -17.00
CA HIS A 105 11.61 4.73 -17.35
C HIS A 105 12.75 4.03 -16.61
N PRO A 106 13.79 3.56 -17.28
CA PRO A 106 14.83 2.73 -16.66
C PRO A 106 15.64 3.44 -15.57
N LEU A 107 15.66 4.77 -15.56
CA LEU A 107 16.38 5.58 -14.56
C LEU A 107 15.53 5.95 -13.34
N SER A 108 14.35 5.37 -13.17
CA SER A 108 13.58 5.56 -11.94
C SER A 108 14.30 4.92 -10.75
N GLY A 109 14.58 5.65 -9.72
CA GLY A 109 15.32 5.19 -8.53
C GLY A 109 14.60 4.14 -7.69
N ARG A 110 13.33 3.78 -8.00
CA ARG A 110 12.49 2.89 -7.20
C ARG A 110 11.94 1.67 -7.96
N HIS A 111 12.43 1.36 -9.13
CA HIS A 111 11.95 0.20 -9.90
C HIS A 111 12.17 -1.13 -9.19
N PHE A 112 13.20 -1.26 -8.35
CA PHE A 112 13.47 -2.48 -7.61
C PHE A 112 12.31 -2.93 -6.71
N GLU A 113 11.49 -1.99 -6.23
CA GLU A 113 10.34 -2.26 -5.37
C GLU A 113 9.02 -2.43 -6.14
N CYS A 114 9.04 -2.38 -7.47
CA CYS A 114 7.89 -2.55 -8.36
C CYS A 114 8.00 -3.85 -9.14
N PHE A 115 6.87 -4.45 -9.50
CA PHE A 115 6.86 -5.81 -10.04
C PHE A 115 7.27 -5.90 -11.52
N SER A 116 6.76 -5.02 -12.38
CA SER A 116 6.92 -5.13 -13.84
C SER A 116 6.61 -3.82 -14.56
N GLU A 117 7.00 -3.78 -15.83
CA GLU A 117 6.54 -2.79 -16.82
C GLU A 117 5.14 -3.15 -17.37
N ASP A 118 4.74 -4.43 -17.27
CA ASP A 118 3.44 -4.92 -17.72
C ASP A 118 2.37 -4.71 -16.64
N PRO A 119 1.34 -3.87 -16.89
CA PRO A 119 0.27 -3.62 -15.96
C PRO A 119 -0.58 -4.87 -15.67
N PHE A 120 -0.73 -5.78 -16.61
CA PHE A 120 -1.48 -7.02 -16.41
C PHE A 120 -0.76 -7.93 -15.42
N LEU A 121 0.53 -8.16 -15.62
CA LEU A 121 1.35 -8.96 -14.71
C LEU A 121 1.39 -8.32 -13.31
N THR A 122 1.65 -7.02 -13.23
CA THR A 122 1.64 -6.27 -11.97
C THR A 122 0.31 -6.41 -11.23
N GLY A 123 -0.81 -6.30 -11.94
CA GLY A 123 -2.14 -6.45 -11.36
C GLY A 123 -2.40 -7.86 -10.83
N LYS A 124 -2.01 -8.91 -11.56
CA LYS A 124 -2.14 -10.30 -11.11
C LYS A 124 -1.32 -10.59 -9.86
N ILE A 125 -0.09 -10.11 -9.83
CA ILE A 125 0.81 -10.24 -8.68
C ILE A 125 0.25 -9.49 -7.47
N ALA A 126 -0.17 -8.24 -7.66
CA ALA A 126 -0.72 -7.42 -6.60
C ALA A 126 -1.97 -8.04 -5.95
N ILE A 127 -2.85 -8.66 -6.75
CA ILE A 127 -4.03 -9.36 -6.24
C ILE A 127 -3.63 -10.48 -5.27
N GLU A 128 -2.69 -11.33 -5.65
CA GLU A 128 -2.29 -12.46 -4.81
C GLU A 128 -1.51 -12.00 -3.57
N TYR A 129 -0.66 -10.98 -3.70
CA TYR A 129 -0.02 -10.36 -2.55
C TYR A 129 -1.04 -9.84 -1.53
N VAL A 130 -2.04 -9.07 -2.01
CA VAL A 130 -3.10 -8.50 -1.15
C VAL A 130 -3.93 -9.60 -0.49
N LYS A 131 -4.29 -10.65 -1.24
CA LYS A 131 -5.02 -11.81 -0.67
C LYS A 131 -4.23 -12.48 0.44
N GLY A 132 -2.94 -12.70 0.23
CA GLY A 132 -2.05 -13.27 1.24
C GLY A 132 -2.01 -12.40 2.50
N VAL A 133 -1.78 -11.10 2.34
CA VAL A 133 -1.75 -10.16 3.48
C VAL A 133 -3.08 -10.14 4.23
N GLN A 134 -4.19 -10.04 3.51
CA GLN A 134 -5.53 -9.96 4.11
C GLN A 134 -5.99 -11.28 4.74
N SER A 135 -5.43 -12.43 4.34
CA SER A 135 -5.77 -13.74 4.92
C SER A 135 -5.49 -13.82 6.42
N LYS A 136 -4.58 -12.99 6.92
CA LYS A 136 -4.21 -12.89 8.34
C LYS A 136 -4.84 -11.67 9.03
N ASN A 137 -5.86 -11.03 8.46
CA ASN A 137 -6.50 -9.82 8.98
C ASN A 137 -5.55 -8.62 9.14
N ILE A 138 -4.59 -8.47 8.24
CA ILE A 138 -3.80 -7.26 8.07
C ILE A 138 -4.30 -6.53 6.83
N ALA A 139 -4.48 -5.23 6.90
CA ALA A 139 -4.83 -4.44 5.73
C ALA A 139 -3.61 -4.22 4.84
N ALA A 140 -3.80 -4.28 3.52
CA ALA A 140 -2.79 -3.93 2.54
C ALA A 140 -3.08 -2.54 1.96
N CYS A 141 -2.04 -1.73 1.76
CA CYS A 141 -2.15 -0.41 1.16
C CYS A 141 -1.35 -0.38 -0.15
N LEU A 142 -2.06 -0.43 -1.27
CA LEU A 142 -1.45 -0.33 -2.60
C LEU A 142 -0.78 1.04 -2.75
N LYS A 143 0.48 1.05 -3.14
CA LYS A 143 1.25 2.29 -3.31
C LYS A 143 2.11 2.25 -4.58
N HIS A 144 2.53 3.34 -5.12
CA HIS A 144 2.08 4.68 -4.76
C HIS A 144 0.98 5.10 -5.72
N PHE A 145 -0.22 5.20 -5.28
CA PHE A 145 -1.34 5.55 -6.14
C PHE A 145 -1.47 7.10 -6.17
N VAL A 146 -0.98 7.76 -7.23
CA VAL A 146 -0.37 7.13 -8.39
C VAL A 146 0.84 7.97 -8.84
N GLY A 147 1.79 7.33 -9.52
CA GLY A 147 2.82 8.06 -10.24
C GLY A 147 4.10 8.39 -9.49
N ASN A 148 4.37 7.77 -8.35
CA ASN A 148 5.66 7.90 -7.67
C ASN A 148 6.64 6.83 -8.18
N ASP A 149 7.07 6.96 -9.42
CA ASP A 149 7.97 6.05 -10.11
C ASP A 149 9.33 6.69 -10.43
N THR A 150 9.54 7.95 -10.05
CA THR A 150 10.83 8.63 -10.13
C THR A 150 11.19 9.28 -8.80
N GLU A 151 12.49 9.26 -8.47
CA GLU A 151 13.03 9.90 -7.27
C GLU A 151 13.71 11.24 -7.58
N PHE A 152 13.97 11.54 -8.86
CA PHE A 152 14.53 12.83 -9.26
C PHE A 152 13.56 13.95 -8.90
N GLU A 153 14.02 14.88 -8.07
CA GLU A 153 13.25 16.04 -7.57
C GLU A 153 11.84 15.68 -7.08
N ARG A 154 11.67 14.54 -6.41
CA ARG A 154 10.36 13.94 -6.07
C ARG A 154 9.42 14.86 -5.28
N TYR A 155 9.93 15.91 -4.64
CA TYR A 155 9.13 16.89 -3.90
C TYR A 155 8.68 18.08 -4.74
N SER A 156 9.22 18.25 -5.95
CA SER A 156 8.97 19.40 -6.82
C SER A 156 8.56 19.01 -8.24
N VAL A 157 8.93 17.81 -8.70
CA VAL A 157 8.63 17.35 -10.07
C VAL A 157 7.13 17.13 -10.27
N SER A 158 6.62 17.56 -11.41
CA SER A 158 5.27 17.22 -11.86
C SER A 158 5.31 15.93 -12.67
N SER A 159 4.65 14.89 -12.16
CA SER A 159 4.50 13.61 -12.88
C SER A 159 3.35 13.71 -13.87
N ASN A 160 3.67 13.91 -15.14
CA ASN A 160 2.68 13.89 -16.21
C ASN A 160 2.40 12.45 -16.64
N ILE A 161 1.27 11.90 -16.21
CA ILE A 161 0.91 10.51 -16.42
C ILE A 161 -0.44 10.44 -17.08
N CYS A 162 -0.51 9.76 -18.22
CA CYS A 162 -1.78 9.42 -18.85
C CYS A 162 -2.50 8.35 -18.03
N LEU A 163 -3.80 8.46 -17.88
CA LEU A 163 -4.64 7.48 -17.16
C LEU A 163 -4.43 6.04 -17.66
N LEU A 164 -4.05 5.87 -18.92
CA LEU A 164 -3.74 4.57 -19.50
C LEU A 164 -2.55 3.85 -18.83
N TYR A 165 -1.67 4.59 -18.17
CA TYR A 165 -0.47 4.06 -17.51
C TYR A 165 -0.58 4.01 -15.98
N THR A 166 -1.70 4.45 -15.40
CA THR A 166 -1.77 4.70 -13.96
C THR A 166 -2.41 3.58 -13.15
N SER A 167 -3.20 2.73 -13.79
CA SER A 167 -3.88 1.64 -13.11
C SER A 167 -4.11 0.47 -14.06
N PRO A 168 -3.76 -0.75 -13.65
CA PRO A 168 -4.04 -1.95 -14.41
C PRO A 168 -5.53 -2.34 -14.31
N SER A 169 -6.45 -1.40 -14.39
CA SER A 169 -7.88 -1.67 -14.32
C SER A 169 -8.41 -2.12 -15.69
N PRO A 170 -9.10 -3.25 -15.78
CA PRO A 170 -9.82 -3.64 -16.99
C PRO A 170 -10.84 -2.60 -17.45
N ARG A 171 -11.28 -1.73 -16.54
CA ARG A 171 -12.21 -0.64 -16.84
C ARG A 171 -11.54 0.48 -17.62
N ASP A 172 -10.23 0.70 -17.43
CA ASP A 172 -9.46 1.73 -18.11
C ASP A 172 -9.26 1.37 -19.59
N LEU A 173 -9.19 0.09 -19.92
CA LEU A 173 -9.13 -0.41 -21.29
C LEU A 173 -10.44 -0.20 -22.07
N SER A 174 -11.59 -0.15 -21.38
CA SER A 174 -12.91 -0.01 -22.01
C SER A 174 -13.43 1.42 -22.05
N THR A 175 -12.95 2.30 -21.16
CA THR A 175 -13.46 3.67 -21.00
C THR A 175 -12.50 4.77 -21.44
N SER A 176 -11.26 4.45 -21.78
CA SER A 176 -10.23 5.44 -22.15
C SER A 176 -10.36 6.00 -23.57
N ARG A 177 -11.56 6.06 -24.13
CA ARG A 177 -11.86 6.97 -25.23
C ARG A 177 -12.13 8.36 -24.67
N MET A 178 -11.14 8.98 -24.04
CA MET A 178 -11.14 10.42 -23.88
C MET A 178 -11.01 11.04 -25.28
N PRO A 179 -11.88 12.01 -25.64
CA PRO A 179 -11.71 12.72 -26.90
C PRO A 179 -10.35 13.40 -26.91
N SER A 180 -9.64 13.30 -28.02
CA SER A 180 -8.33 13.94 -28.24
C SER A 180 -8.39 15.46 -28.37
N SER A 181 -9.35 16.10 -27.71
CA SER A 181 -9.55 17.54 -27.73
C SER A 181 -10.00 18.03 -26.38
N ALA A 182 -9.06 18.28 -25.50
CA ALA A 182 -9.13 19.28 -24.47
C ALA A 182 -7.72 19.78 -24.17
#